data_754f225fc416c297bc83d58de006ec70
#
_entry.id   754f225fc416c297bc83d58de006ec70
#
_cell.length_a   1.000
_cell.length_b   1.000
_cell.length_c   1.000
_cell.angle_alpha   90.00
_cell.angle_beta   90.00
_cell.angle_gamma   90.00
#
_symmetry.space_group_name_H-M   'P 1'
#
loop_
_entity.id
_entity.type
_entity.pdbx_description
1 polymer ?
#
loop_
_entity_poly.entity_id
_entity_poly.type
_entity_poly.pdbx_seq_one_letter_code
_entity_poly.pdbx_strand_id
1 'polypeptide(L)'
;LTNNKLHQLFKDNNEFISIKVRGNTWEPITRWLRLDSRLFRETTNKARITLCDIESLAEIYNYRSIRWKAKKLTPLPTRLIPQSLKNIFRKLPIIKQLAYELEISFYKYNENISDNLISIVIPARNEAGNKQLLINALNKFKNIPNKLEIIFVEGNSNDETFNILQELKENFSDFFEISLLKQTSKGKKNAVVEGFNISKGETLAIIDSDFTVDIDDSIAAIMESTKNENILINCAR
;
A
#
# COMPACT_ATOMS: atom_id res chain seq x y z
N LEU A 1 13.58 -12.46 -14.68
CA LEU A 1 12.49 -13.44 -14.78
C LEU A 1 12.12 -13.61 -16.24
N THR A 2 11.88 -14.81 -16.71
CA THR A 2 11.34 -15.08 -18.05
C THR A 2 9.81 -15.07 -17.97
N ASN A 3 9.13 -14.72 -19.08
CA ASN A 3 7.67 -14.70 -19.14
C ASN A 3 7.05 -16.02 -18.61
N ASN A 4 7.60 -17.15 -19.01
CA ASN A 4 7.14 -18.46 -18.55
C ASN A 4 7.26 -18.68 -17.04
N LYS A 5 8.32 -18.15 -16.39
CA LYS A 5 8.48 -18.23 -14.93
C LYS A 5 7.50 -17.31 -14.20
N LEU A 6 7.17 -16.16 -14.78
CA LEU A 6 6.14 -15.27 -14.22
C LEU A 6 4.77 -15.88 -14.30
N HIS A 7 4.40 -16.43 -15.46
CA HIS A 7 3.14 -17.17 -15.62
C HIS A 7 3.01 -18.32 -14.63
N GLN A 8 4.11 -19.06 -14.42
CA GLN A 8 4.12 -20.18 -13.47
C GLN A 8 3.94 -19.70 -12.02
N LEU A 9 4.62 -18.62 -11.62
CA LEU A 9 4.49 -18.02 -10.27
C LEU A 9 3.05 -17.64 -9.94
N PHE A 10 2.34 -16.99 -10.87
CA PHE A 10 0.94 -16.64 -10.69
C PHE A 10 -0.01 -17.82 -10.80
N LYS A 11 0.36 -18.83 -11.58
CA LYS A 11 -0.43 -20.07 -11.75
C LYS A 11 -0.38 -20.99 -10.54
N ASP A 12 0.71 -20.97 -9.78
CA ASP A 12 0.93 -21.83 -8.59
C ASP A 12 -0.02 -21.52 -7.42
N ASN A 13 -0.93 -20.57 -7.61
CA ASN A 13 -2.06 -20.30 -6.73
C ASN A 13 -1.67 -19.86 -5.30
N ASN A 14 -0.48 -19.29 -5.13
CA ASN A 14 -0.05 -18.77 -3.85
C ASN A 14 -0.86 -17.52 -3.48
N GLU A 15 -1.33 -17.41 -2.25
CA GLU A 15 -2.09 -16.26 -1.78
C GLU A 15 -1.30 -14.94 -1.82
N PHE A 16 0.01 -15.03 -1.63
CA PHE A 16 0.92 -13.90 -1.61
C PHE A 16 2.15 -14.17 -2.46
N ILE A 17 2.50 -13.25 -3.36
CA ILE A 17 3.66 -13.33 -4.23
C ILE A 17 4.47 -12.05 -4.11
N SER A 18 5.78 -12.19 -3.88
CA SER A 18 6.71 -11.05 -3.94
C SER A 18 7.68 -11.23 -5.09
N ILE A 19 7.72 -10.26 -6.00
CA ILE A 19 8.53 -10.29 -7.20
C ILE A 19 9.57 -9.17 -7.12
N LYS A 20 10.85 -9.54 -7.31
CA LYS A 20 11.93 -8.55 -7.46
C LYS A 20 12.18 -8.29 -8.92
N VAL A 21 12.06 -7.03 -9.31
CA VAL A 21 12.24 -6.55 -10.69
C VAL A 21 13.37 -5.54 -10.76
N ARG A 22 14.17 -5.59 -11.80
CA ARG A 22 15.17 -4.55 -12.09
C ARG A 22 14.56 -3.48 -12.98
N GLY A 23 14.70 -2.23 -12.55
CA GLY A 23 14.26 -1.08 -13.35
C GLY A 23 15.18 -0.83 -14.53
N ASN A 24 14.61 -0.51 -15.68
CA ASN A 24 15.34 -0.26 -16.92
C ASN A 24 15.93 1.16 -17.03
N THR A 25 15.58 2.04 -16.12
CA THR A 25 15.94 3.47 -16.15
C THR A 25 17.47 3.70 -16.12
N TRP A 26 18.21 2.79 -15.53
CA TRP A 26 19.66 2.87 -15.40
C TRP A 26 20.44 2.19 -16.53
N GLU A 27 19.77 1.52 -17.45
CA GLU A 27 20.44 0.77 -18.54
C GLU A 27 21.35 1.63 -19.41
N PRO A 28 20.95 2.84 -19.87
CA PRO A 28 21.82 3.70 -20.67
C PRO A 28 23.11 4.06 -19.92
N ILE A 29 22.99 4.32 -18.59
CA ILE A 29 24.11 4.71 -17.75
C ILE A 29 25.03 3.53 -17.47
N THR A 30 24.49 2.35 -17.19
CA THR A 30 25.28 1.14 -16.94
C THR A 30 25.99 0.68 -18.21
N ARG A 31 25.36 0.85 -19.38
CA ARG A 31 25.96 0.58 -20.68
C ARG A 31 27.11 1.55 -20.97
N TRP A 32 26.92 2.84 -20.72
CA TRP A 32 27.93 3.87 -20.90
C TRP A 32 29.15 3.65 -19.98
N LEU A 33 28.92 3.27 -18.71
CA LEU A 33 29.97 2.98 -17.75
C LEU A 33 30.66 1.61 -17.96
N ARG A 34 30.32 0.85 -19.01
CA ARG A 34 30.80 -0.52 -19.28
C ARG A 34 30.65 -1.49 -18.10
N LEU A 35 29.73 -1.20 -17.20
CA LEU A 35 29.41 -2.09 -16.07
C LEU A 35 28.63 -3.34 -16.53
N ASP A 36 28.15 -3.32 -17.76
CA ASP A 36 27.32 -4.36 -18.37
C ASP A 36 28.05 -5.69 -18.66
N SER A 37 29.37 -5.68 -18.82
CA SER A 37 30.05 -6.84 -19.36
C SER A 37 30.20 -8.04 -18.40
N ARG A 38 30.06 -7.82 -17.08
CA ARG A 38 30.17 -8.88 -16.05
C ARG A 38 28.90 -9.19 -15.29
N LEU A 39 27.99 -8.21 -15.15
CA LEU A 39 26.77 -8.34 -14.36
C LEU A 39 25.49 -8.54 -15.19
N PHE A 40 25.54 -8.30 -16.52
CA PHE A 40 24.38 -8.23 -17.39
C PHE A 40 24.39 -9.20 -18.58
N ARG A 41 25.29 -10.17 -18.60
CA ARG A 41 25.49 -11.10 -19.73
C ARG A 41 24.26 -11.96 -20.09
N GLU A 42 23.22 -11.99 -19.27
CA GLU A 42 22.06 -12.86 -19.50
C GLU A 42 20.84 -12.20 -20.17
N THR A 43 20.89 -10.90 -20.50
CA THR A 43 19.67 -10.16 -20.87
C THR A 43 19.58 -9.64 -22.31
N THR A 44 20.53 -9.92 -23.19
CA THR A 44 20.60 -9.27 -24.50
C THR A 44 19.61 -9.75 -25.57
N ASN A 45 18.84 -10.83 -25.31
CA ASN A 45 17.89 -11.36 -26.31
C ASN A 45 16.53 -11.83 -25.77
N LYS A 46 16.12 -11.43 -24.57
CA LYS A 46 14.77 -11.76 -24.05
C LYS A 46 13.89 -10.53 -24.06
N ALA A 47 12.65 -10.70 -24.49
CA ALA A 47 11.63 -9.65 -24.43
C ALA A 47 11.65 -9.02 -23.01
N ARG A 48 11.79 -7.70 -22.97
CA ARG A 48 11.87 -6.96 -21.71
C ARG A 48 10.49 -6.93 -21.09
N ILE A 49 10.37 -7.48 -19.90
CA ILE A 49 9.16 -7.42 -19.11
C ILE A 49 9.15 -6.09 -18.39
N THR A 50 8.15 -5.26 -18.69
CA THR A 50 7.93 -3.99 -18.00
C THR A 50 7.16 -4.19 -16.70
N LEU A 51 7.11 -3.17 -15.86
CA LEU A 51 6.27 -3.19 -14.66
C LEU A 51 4.78 -3.34 -15.02
N CYS A 52 4.36 -2.67 -16.08
CA CYS A 52 3.00 -2.74 -16.60
C CYS A 52 2.64 -4.16 -17.06
N ASP A 53 3.59 -4.87 -17.73
CA ASP A 53 3.38 -6.26 -18.13
C ASP A 53 3.18 -7.19 -16.93
N ILE A 54 3.92 -6.94 -15.84
CA ILE A 54 3.79 -7.74 -14.61
C ILE A 54 2.44 -7.48 -13.93
N GLU A 55 2.00 -6.23 -13.86
CA GLU A 55 0.70 -5.86 -13.29
C GLU A 55 -0.44 -6.43 -14.13
N SER A 56 -0.40 -6.26 -15.45
CA SER A 56 -1.40 -6.82 -16.35
C SER A 56 -1.46 -8.35 -16.28
N LEU A 57 -0.30 -9.00 -16.15
CA LEU A 57 -0.26 -10.45 -15.96
C LEU A 57 -0.83 -10.87 -14.60
N ALA A 58 -0.51 -10.11 -13.54
CA ALA A 58 -1.06 -10.36 -12.22
C ALA A 58 -2.59 -10.27 -12.22
N GLU A 59 -3.16 -9.27 -12.88
CA GLU A 59 -4.61 -9.11 -13.02
C GLU A 59 -5.28 -10.30 -13.74
N ILE A 60 -4.65 -10.85 -14.79
CA ILE A 60 -5.15 -12.05 -15.51
C ILE A 60 -5.29 -13.25 -14.57
N TYR A 61 -4.43 -13.36 -13.56
CA TYR A 61 -4.45 -14.42 -12.57
C TYR A 61 -5.15 -14.05 -11.26
N ASN A 62 -5.92 -12.95 -11.25
CA ASN A 62 -6.63 -12.43 -10.09
C ASN A 62 -5.68 -12.03 -8.94
N TYR A 63 -4.56 -11.36 -9.27
CA TYR A 63 -3.68 -10.76 -8.28
C TYR A 63 -3.70 -9.24 -8.40
N ARG A 64 -3.61 -8.56 -7.26
CA ARG A 64 -3.44 -7.11 -7.17
C ARG A 64 -2.14 -6.74 -6.48
N SER A 65 -1.49 -5.69 -6.96
CA SER A 65 -0.30 -5.16 -6.31
C SER A 65 -0.69 -4.37 -5.06
N ILE A 66 -0.17 -4.75 -3.91
CA ILE A 66 -0.45 -4.09 -2.63
C ILE A 66 0.75 -3.30 -2.10
N ARG A 67 1.96 -3.66 -2.52
CA ARG A 67 3.17 -3.02 -2.00
C ARG A 67 4.27 -2.90 -3.04
N TRP A 68 4.88 -1.71 -3.06
CA TRP A 68 6.04 -1.41 -3.85
C TRP A 68 7.18 -0.95 -2.95
N LYS A 69 8.29 -1.67 -2.93
CA LYS A 69 9.46 -1.31 -2.13
C LYS A 69 10.70 -1.19 -3.00
N ALA A 70 11.28 0.00 -3.04
CA ALA A 70 12.59 0.19 -3.67
C ALA A 70 13.67 -0.48 -2.83
N LYS A 71 14.31 -1.53 -3.34
CA LYS A 71 15.41 -2.23 -2.65
C LYS A 71 16.75 -1.58 -2.95
N LYS A 72 16.98 -1.17 -4.21
CA LYS A 72 18.16 -0.44 -4.63
C LYS A 72 17.75 0.71 -5.53
N LEU A 73 18.28 1.89 -5.26
CA LEU A 73 18.01 3.09 -6.04
C LEU A 73 18.95 3.21 -7.24
N THR A 74 20.16 2.70 -7.13
CA THR A 74 21.19 2.79 -8.15
C THR A 74 21.90 1.45 -8.33
N PRO A 75 22.51 1.19 -9.51
CA PRO A 75 23.34 0.02 -9.74
C PRO A 75 24.66 0.06 -8.96
N LEU A 76 25.04 1.23 -8.44
CA LEU A 76 26.28 1.41 -7.68
C LEU A 76 26.16 0.84 -6.25
N PRO A 77 27.27 0.36 -5.68
CA PRO A 77 27.31 -0.06 -4.28
C PRO A 77 26.85 1.08 -3.37
N THR A 78 25.93 0.79 -2.45
CA THR A 78 25.35 1.80 -1.54
C THR A 78 26.38 2.50 -0.67
N ARG A 79 27.57 1.93 -0.50
CA ARG A 79 28.71 2.55 0.22
C ARG A 79 29.25 3.78 -0.50
N LEU A 80 29.12 3.87 -1.81
CA LEU A 80 29.62 4.99 -2.63
C LEU A 80 28.63 6.16 -2.74
N ILE A 81 27.43 6.02 -2.20
CA ILE A 81 26.41 7.06 -2.28
C ILE A 81 26.39 7.85 -0.95
N PRO A 82 26.64 9.17 -0.98
CA PRO A 82 26.58 10.01 0.20
C PRO A 82 25.19 9.94 0.87
N GLN A 83 25.16 10.00 2.20
CA GLN A 83 23.91 9.89 2.98
C GLN A 83 22.91 10.99 2.65
N SER A 84 23.40 12.20 2.32
CA SER A 84 22.58 13.33 1.86
C SER A 84 21.80 13.02 0.61
N LEU A 85 22.43 12.38 -0.38
CA LEU A 85 21.78 11.95 -1.61
C LEU A 85 20.75 10.83 -1.35
N LYS A 86 21.02 9.90 -0.44
CA LYS A 86 20.04 8.86 -0.06
C LYS A 86 18.77 9.45 0.52
N ASN A 87 18.90 10.52 1.33
CA ASN A 87 17.76 11.20 1.95
C ASN A 87 16.94 12.00 0.94
N ILE A 88 17.59 12.63 -0.05
CA ILE A 88 16.91 13.31 -1.15
C ILE A 88 16.11 12.30 -2.00
N PHE A 89 16.73 11.19 -2.38
CA PHE A 89 16.06 10.15 -3.17
C PHE A 89 14.85 9.53 -2.46
N ARG A 90 14.87 9.40 -1.13
CA ARG A 90 13.72 8.89 -0.37
C ARG A 90 12.48 9.79 -0.41
N LYS A 91 12.65 11.10 -0.64
CA LYS A 91 11.58 12.10 -0.63
C LYS A 91 10.95 12.33 -2.01
N LEU A 92 11.52 11.78 -3.10
CA LEU A 92 11.03 12.01 -4.45
C LEU A 92 9.91 11.01 -4.81
N PRO A 93 8.73 11.48 -5.25
CA PRO A 93 7.62 10.61 -5.66
C PRO A 93 7.96 9.73 -6.88
N ILE A 94 9.00 10.08 -7.64
CA ILE A 94 9.47 9.40 -8.85
C ILE A 94 10.36 8.19 -8.53
N ILE A 95 10.60 7.86 -7.26
CA ILE A 95 11.51 6.76 -6.85
C ILE A 95 11.14 5.42 -7.46
N LYS A 96 9.86 5.14 -7.66
CA LYS A 96 9.40 3.88 -8.26
C LYS A 96 9.95 3.70 -9.67
N GLN A 97 10.00 4.79 -10.45
CA GLN A 97 10.50 4.76 -11.83
C GLN A 97 12.03 4.76 -11.91
N LEU A 98 12.71 5.35 -10.92
CA LEU A 98 14.16 5.46 -10.87
C LEU A 98 14.84 4.30 -10.13
N ALA A 99 14.10 3.45 -9.43
CA ALA A 99 14.69 2.37 -8.66
C ALA A 99 15.34 1.32 -9.59
N TYR A 100 16.59 0.98 -9.28
CA TYR A 100 17.32 -0.08 -9.96
C TYR A 100 16.77 -1.46 -9.64
N GLU A 101 16.31 -1.67 -8.42
CA GLU A 101 15.68 -2.91 -7.98
C GLU A 101 14.42 -2.58 -7.16
N LEU A 102 13.28 -3.07 -7.64
CA LEU A 102 11.98 -2.96 -7.02
C LEU A 102 11.53 -4.34 -6.53
N GLU A 103 10.93 -4.36 -5.37
CA GLU A 103 10.16 -5.49 -4.88
C GLU A 103 8.69 -5.12 -4.93
N ILE A 104 7.90 -5.94 -5.63
CA ILE A 104 6.46 -5.77 -5.76
C ILE A 104 5.81 -6.95 -5.08
N SER A 105 4.90 -6.66 -4.19
CA SER A 105 4.10 -7.69 -3.53
C SER A 105 2.70 -7.70 -4.12
N PHE A 106 2.23 -8.88 -4.47
CA PHE A 106 0.91 -9.14 -5.00
C PHE A 106 0.15 -10.02 -4.03
N TYR A 107 -1.13 -9.76 -3.92
CA TYR A 107 -2.08 -10.57 -3.19
C TYR A 107 -3.07 -11.18 -4.18
N LYS A 108 -3.39 -12.47 -3.99
CA LYS A 108 -4.37 -13.13 -4.82
C LYS A 108 -5.77 -12.67 -4.45
N TYR A 109 -6.41 -12.09 -5.42
CA TYR A 109 -7.79 -11.68 -5.33
C TYR A 109 -8.67 -12.90 -5.65
N ASN A 110 -9.46 -13.34 -4.69
CA ASN A 110 -10.43 -14.41 -4.91
C ASN A 110 -11.77 -13.76 -5.25
N GLU A 111 -12.37 -14.09 -6.39
CA GLU A 111 -13.72 -13.59 -6.74
C GLU A 111 -14.80 -14.11 -5.78
N ASN A 112 -14.49 -15.16 -5.02
CA ASN A 112 -15.29 -15.68 -3.91
C ASN A 112 -14.97 -14.98 -2.57
N ILE A 113 -14.49 -13.73 -2.59
CA ILE A 113 -14.37 -12.99 -1.35
C ILE A 113 -15.76 -12.88 -0.78
N SER A 114 -15.93 -13.47 0.40
CA SER A 114 -17.13 -13.30 1.19
C SER A 114 -17.54 -11.83 1.12
N ASP A 115 -18.82 -11.53 0.95
CA ASP A 115 -19.39 -10.18 0.99
C ASP A 115 -19.13 -9.48 2.35
N ASN A 116 -18.15 -9.97 3.11
CA ASN A 116 -17.79 -9.50 4.43
C ASN A 116 -17.40 -8.03 4.35
N LEU A 117 -18.19 -7.22 4.97
CA LEU A 117 -17.93 -5.81 5.14
C LEU A 117 -16.75 -5.64 6.11
N ILE A 118 -15.82 -4.77 5.76
CA ILE A 118 -14.69 -4.40 6.62
C ILE A 118 -14.94 -2.99 7.12
N SER A 119 -14.94 -2.79 8.43
CA SER A 119 -15.02 -1.47 9.05
C SER A 119 -13.65 -1.00 9.48
N ILE A 120 -13.22 0.16 8.96
CA ILE A 120 -11.95 0.79 9.29
C ILE A 120 -12.22 2.02 10.15
N VAL A 121 -11.81 1.97 11.41
CA VAL A 121 -11.93 3.09 12.35
C VAL A 121 -10.65 3.91 12.32
N ILE A 122 -10.78 5.20 12.05
CA ILE A 122 -9.68 6.16 11.96
C ILE A 122 -9.93 7.27 13.00
N PRO A 123 -9.36 7.14 14.22
CA PRO A 123 -9.42 8.22 15.20
C PRO A 123 -8.51 9.37 14.77
N ALA A 124 -9.01 10.59 14.79
CA ALA A 124 -8.25 11.77 14.38
C ALA A 124 -8.46 12.92 15.38
N ARG A 125 -7.37 13.53 15.83
CA ARG A 125 -7.41 14.71 16.69
C ARG A 125 -6.21 15.60 16.43
N ASN A 126 -6.47 16.85 16.01
CA ASN A 126 -5.45 17.83 15.61
C ASN A 126 -4.54 17.29 14.49
N GLU A 127 -5.16 16.73 13.47
CA GLU A 127 -4.48 16.05 12.36
C GLU A 127 -4.68 16.79 11.01
N ALA A 128 -4.98 18.11 11.06
CA ALA A 128 -5.17 18.91 9.85
C ALA A 128 -3.99 18.84 8.89
N GLY A 129 -2.76 18.70 9.41
CA GLY A 129 -1.54 18.51 8.61
C GLY A 129 -1.48 17.21 7.82
N ASN A 130 -2.28 16.22 8.16
CA ASN A 130 -2.27 14.88 7.56
C ASN A 130 -3.30 14.70 6.44
N LYS A 131 -3.98 15.78 5.99
CA LYS A 131 -4.99 15.72 4.92
C LYS A 131 -4.51 14.92 3.70
N GLN A 132 -3.30 15.18 3.22
CA GLN A 132 -2.79 14.49 2.03
C GLN A 132 -2.52 12.99 2.28
N LEU A 133 -2.11 12.63 3.49
CA LEU A 133 -1.92 11.22 3.88
C LEU A 133 -3.26 10.49 3.91
N LEU A 134 -4.31 11.11 4.45
CA LEU A 134 -5.66 10.57 4.45
C LEU A 134 -6.21 10.37 3.02
N ILE A 135 -6.03 11.35 2.13
CA ILE A 135 -6.40 11.23 0.71
C ILE A 135 -5.67 10.04 0.07
N ASN A 136 -4.37 9.93 0.29
CA ASN A 136 -3.57 8.84 -0.29
C ASN A 136 -4.02 7.48 0.23
N ALA A 137 -4.34 7.37 1.52
CA ALA A 137 -4.85 6.15 2.13
C ALA A 137 -6.20 5.74 1.55
N LEU A 138 -7.15 6.66 1.47
CA LEU A 138 -8.47 6.41 0.89
C LEU A 138 -8.37 5.98 -0.58
N ASN A 139 -7.48 6.59 -1.36
CA ASN A 139 -7.26 6.15 -2.74
C ASN A 139 -6.65 4.73 -2.82
N LYS A 140 -5.81 4.33 -1.88
CA LYS A 140 -5.30 2.96 -1.82
C LYS A 140 -6.38 1.97 -1.36
N PHE A 141 -7.26 2.37 -0.47
CA PHE A 141 -8.38 1.53 -0.02
C PHE A 141 -9.33 1.15 -1.16
N LYS A 142 -9.45 1.95 -2.22
CA LYS A 142 -10.22 1.59 -3.44
C LYS A 142 -9.74 0.29 -4.09
N ASN A 143 -8.51 -0.13 -3.81
CA ASN A 143 -7.96 -1.38 -4.33
C ASN A 143 -8.27 -2.60 -3.45
N ILE A 144 -8.89 -2.41 -2.30
CA ILE A 144 -9.38 -3.51 -1.46
C ILE A 144 -10.65 -4.06 -2.11
N PRO A 145 -10.71 -5.37 -2.35
CA PRO A 145 -11.82 -5.98 -3.08
C PRO A 145 -13.12 -6.06 -2.27
N ASN A 146 -13.02 -6.07 -0.94
CA ASN A 146 -14.17 -6.11 -0.05
C ASN A 146 -14.90 -4.77 0.01
N LYS A 147 -16.18 -4.81 0.38
CA LYS A 147 -16.90 -3.58 0.76
C LYS A 147 -16.26 -2.98 2.00
N LEU A 148 -16.06 -1.67 1.99
CA LEU A 148 -15.46 -0.94 3.09
C LEU A 148 -16.43 0.05 3.69
N GLU A 149 -16.47 0.07 5.01
CA GLU A 149 -17.03 1.14 5.83
C GLU A 149 -15.87 1.90 6.47
N ILE A 150 -15.81 3.21 6.31
CA ILE A 150 -14.80 4.07 6.91
C ILE A 150 -15.46 4.88 8.02
N ILE A 151 -14.92 4.83 9.21
CA ILE A 151 -15.46 5.52 10.38
C ILE A 151 -14.40 6.48 10.91
N PHE A 152 -14.54 7.75 10.60
CA PHE A 152 -13.75 8.80 11.21
C PHE A 152 -14.31 9.13 12.59
N VAL A 153 -13.46 9.10 13.62
CA VAL A 153 -13.83 9.54 14.96
C VAL A 153 -13.00 10.77 15.31
N GLU A 154 -13.64 11.91 15.24
CA GLU A 154 -13.02 13.21 15.47
C GLU A 154 -12.96 13.51 16.98
N GLY A 155 -11.76 13.77 17.49
CA GLY A 155 -11.43 13.84 18.92
C GLY A 155 -11.56 15.22 19.55
N ASN A 156 -12.52 16.07 19.16
CA ASN A 156 -12.69 17.44 19.58
C ASN A 156 -11.44 18.29 19.33
N SER A 157 -11.03 18.36 18.08
CA SER A 157 -9.85 19.11 17.62
C SER A 157 -10.04 20.61 17.75
N ASN A 158 -8.92 21.32 17.86
CA ASN A 158 -8.89 22.78 17.90
C ASN A 158 -8.44 23.39 16.56
N ASP A 159 -8.23 22.55 15.54
CA ASP A 159 -7.80 22.90 14.19
C ASP A 159 -8.86 22.50 13.15
N GLU A 160 -8.52 22.56 11.86
CA GLU A 160 -9.42 22.24 10.74
C GLU A 160 -9.68 20.74 10.55
N THR A 161 -9.29 19.86 11.47
CA THR A 161 -9.43 18.41 11.34
C THR A 161 -10.87 18.01 11.01
N PHE A 162 -11.85 18.54 11.74
CA PHE A 162 -13.26 18.20 11.50
C PHE A 162 -13.71 18.54 10.06
N ASN A 163 -13.39 19.76 9.59
CA ASN A 163 -13.76 20.23 8.26
C ASN A 163 -13.11 19.38 7.17
N ILE A 164 -11.84 18.99 7.37
CA ILE A 164 -11.10 18.10 6.47
C ILE A 164 -11.78 16.72 6.40
N LEU A 165 -12.13 16.13 7.54
CA LEU A 165 -12.79 14.83 7.57
C LEU A 165 -14.17 14.88 6.93
N GLN A 166 -14.89 15.98 7.07
CA GLN A 166 -16.19 16.18 6.39
C GLN A 166 -16.01 16.28 4.87
N GLU A 167 -15.03 17.05 4.41
CA GLU A 167 -14.68 17.15 2.98
C GLU A 167 -14.30 15.76 2.40
N LEU A 168 -13.50 14.98 3.14
CA LEU A 168 -13.14 13.63 2.72
C LEU A 168 -14.34 12.70 2.65
N LYS A 169 -15.25 12.78 3.62
CA LYS A 169 -16.51 12.04 3.58
C LYS A 169 -17.31 12.35 2.31
N GLU A 170 -17.44 13.61 1.94
CA GLU A 170 -18.20 14.04 0.74
C GLU A 170 -17.49 13.55 -0.54
N ASN A 171 -16.16 13.73 -0.64
CA ASN A 171 -15.38 13.39 -1.84
C ASN A 171 -15.25 11.90 -2.10
N PHE A 172 -15.42 11.05 -1.09
CA PHE A 172 -15.22 9.60 -1.21
C PHE A 172 -16.52 8.81 -0.98
N SER A 173 -17.68 9.47 -0.84
CA SER A 173 -18.99 8.84 -0.62
C SER A 173 -19.40 7.88 -1.74
N ASP A 174 -18.96 8.11 -2.97
CA ASP A 174 -19.23 7.24 -4.11
C ASP A 174 -18.48 5.89 -4.05
N PHE A 175 -17.44 5.82 -3.22
CA PHE A 175 -16.56 4.64 -3.12
C PHE A 175 -16.76 3.86 -1.82
N PHE A 176 -17.11 4.55 -0.74
CA PHE A 176 -17.19 3.98 0.61
C PHE A 176 -18.42 4.50 1.36
N GLU A 177 -18.96 3.65 2.24
CA GLU A 177 -19.85 4.13 3.29
C GLU A 177 -18.98 4.83 4.35
N ILE A 178 -19.07 6.17 4.46
CA ILE A 178 -18.25 6.95 5.39
C ILE A 178 -19.09 7.57 6.49
N SER A 179 -18.77 7.25 7.72
CA SER A 179 -19.31 7.87 8.92
C SER A 179 -18.30 8.84 9.53
N LEU A 180 -18.75 10.00 9.95
CA LEU A 180 -17.99 10.97 10.72
C LEU A 180 -18.66 11.17 12.08
N LEU A 181 -17.98 10.74 13.13
CA LEU A 181 -18.45 10.81 14.51
C LEU A 181 -17.64 11.83 15.31
N LYS A 182 -18.30 12.72 16.03
CA LYS A 182 -17.64 13.52 17.07
C LYS A 182 -17.54 12.71 18.33
N GLN A 183 -16.32 12.55 18.84
CA GLN A 183 -16.06 11.80 20.07
C GLN A 183 -16.78 12.43 21.26
N THR A 184 -17.49 11.63 22.03
CA THR A 184 -18.20 12.06 23.25
C THR A 184 -17.28 11.99 24.47
N SER A 185 -16.41 10.99 24.56
CA SER A 185 -15.46 10.78 25.62
C SER A 185 -14.06 11.27 25.25
N LYS A 186 -13.10 11.30 26.19
CA LYS A 186 -11.73 11.73 25.92
C LYS A 186 -10.80 10.54 25.68
N GLY A 187 -9.81 10.75 24.78
CA GLY A 187 -8.69 9.85 24.58
C GLY A 187 -8.91 8.83 23.46
N LYS A 188 -7.81 8.39 22.84
CA LYS A 188 -7.78 7.50 21.68
C LYS A 188 -8.55 6.19 21.90
N LYS A 189 -8.39 5.57 23.08
CA LYS A 189 -9.10 4.33 23.42
C LYS A 189 -10.62 4.50 23.27
N ASN A 190 -11.17 5.60 23.78
CA ASN A 190 -12.60 5.84 23.73
C ASN A 190 -13.06 6.16 22.30
N ALA A 191 -12.26 6.88 21.52
CA ALA A 191 -12.55 7.11 20.09
C ALA A 191 -12.67 5.78 19.34
N VAL A 192 -11.76 4.85 19.57
CA VAL A 192 -11.81 3.51 18.95
C VAL A 192 -13.06 2.75 19.38
N VAL A 193 -13.39 2.74 20.67
CA VAL A 193 -14.59 2.07 21.20
C VAL A 193 -15.86 2.68 20.60
N GLU A 194 -15.94 4.02 20.53
CA GLU A 194 -17.08 4.69 19.94
C GLU A 194 -17.21 4.36 18.43
N GLY A 195 -16.11 4.28 17.69
CA GLY A 195 -16.08 3.84 16.31
C GLY A 195 -16.54 2.39 16.15
N PHE A 196 -16.05 1.47 16.98
CA PHE A 196 -16.46 0.07 16.92
C PHE A 196 -17.93 -0.14 17.27
N ASN A 197 -18.51 0.66 18.15
CA ASN A 197 -19.93 0.55 18.52
C ASN A 197 -20.88 0.84 17.35
N ILE A 198 -20.45 1.59 16.34
CA ILE A 198 -21.24 1.88 15.15
C ILE A 198 -20.85 1.07 13.93
N SER A 199 -19.73 0.31 14.04
CA SER A 199 -19.24 -0.53 12.96
C SER A 199 -20.20 -1.64 12.61
N LYS A 200 -20.36 -1.90 11.31
CA LYS A 200 -21.27 -2.92 10.76
C LYS A 200 -20.47 -4.12 10.20
N GLY A 201 -19.17 -3.96 9.99
CA GLY A 201 -18.32 -4.96 9.37
C GLY A 201 -18.00 -6.15 10.28
N GLU A 202 -17.83 -7.31 9.68
CA GLU A 202 -17.37 -8.52 10.37
C GLU A 202 -15.88 -8.46 10.71
N THR A 203 -15.13 -7.74 9.89
CA THR A 203 -13.71 -7.44 10.14
C THR A 203 -13.59 -6.00 10.61
N LEU A 204 -12.92 -5.80 11.76
CA LEU A 204 -12.70 -4.48 12.33
C LEU A 204 -11.21 -4.14 12.26
N ALA A 205 -10.89 -2.97 11.74
CA ALA A 205 -9.54 -2.45 11.68
C ALA A 205 -9.44 -1.07 12.34
N ILE A 206 -8.27 -0.80 12.93
CA ILE A 206 -7.91 0.52 13.45
C ILE A 206 -6.70 0.99 12.67
N ILE A 207 -6.79 2.20 12.12
CA ILE A 207 -5.66 2.84 11.45
C ILE A 207 -5.47 4.24 12.03
N ASP A 208 -4.24 4.53 12.45
CA ASP A 208 -3.90 5.86 12.96
C ASP A 208 -3.86 6.88 11.83
N SER A 209 -4.43 8.06 12.06
CA SER A 209 -4.51 9.15 11.06
C SER A 209 -3.15 9.74 10.65
N ASP A 210 -2.10 9.46 11.42
CA ASP A 210 -0.71 9.82 11.11
C ASP A 210 0.01 8.82 10.19
N PHE A 211 -0.59 7.65 9.96
CA PHE A 211 -0.05 6.56 9.14
C PHE A 211 1.41 6.21 9.47
N THR A 212 1.76 6.19 10.75
CA THR A 212 3.09 5.75 11.19
C THR A 212 3.39 4.31 10.79
N VAL A 213 2.36 3.47 10.67
CA VAL A 213 2.43 2.19 9.97
C VAL A 213 2.18 2.43 8.48
N ASP A 214 3.00 1.84 7.61
CA ASP A 214 2.81 1.94 6.16
C ASP A 214 1.41 1.45 5.78
N ILE A 215 0.71 2.23 4.94
CA ILE A 215 -0.66 1.92 4.53
C ILE A 215 -0.75 0.60 3.76
N ASP A 216 0.29 0.23 3.01
CA ASP A 216 0.32 -1.02 2.28
C ASP A 216 0.49 -2.22 3.24
N ASP A 217 1.22 -2.04 4.35
CA ASP A 217 1.30 -3.04 5.43
C ASP A 217 -0.04 -3.16 6.17
N SER A 218 -0.72 -2.03 6.40
CA SER A 218 -2.06 -2.02 7.01
C SER A 218 -3.09 -2.75 6.13
N ILE A 219 -3.08 -2.49 4.82
CA ILE A 219 -3.96 -3.20 3.86
C ILE A 219 -3.65 -4.70 3.86
N ALA A 220 -2.37 -5.09 3.85
CA ALA A 220 -1.98 -6.50 3.91
C ALA A 220 -2.49 -7.21 5.17
N ALA A 221 -2.41 -6.54 6.33
CA ALA A 221 -2.93 -7.06 7.60
C ALA A 221 -4.46 -7.19 7.57
N ILE A 222 -5.17 -6.20 7.05
CA ILE A 222 -6.62 -6.25 6.88
C ILE A 222 -7.01 -7.43 5.99
N MET A 223 -6.36 -7.59 4.85
CA MET A 223 -6.63 -8.70 3.93
C MET A 223 -6.31 -10.07 4.54
N GLU A 224 -5.29 -10.16 5.38
CA GLU A 224 -4.98 -11.40 6.09
C GLU A 224 -6.07 -11.72 7.14
N SER A 225 -6.61 -10.69 7.83
CA SER A 225 -7.64 -10.89 8.84
C SER A 225 -8.98 -11.39 8.28
N THR A 226 -9.27 -11.13 7.01
CA THR A 226 -10.53 -11.62 6.38
C THR A 226 -10.53 -13.12 6.07
N LYS A 227 -9.36 -13.76 6.13
CA LYS A 227 -9.22 -15.18 5.79
C LYS A 227 -9.53 -16.13 6.93
N ASN A 228 -9.40 -15.66 8.14
CA ASN A 228 -9.52 -16.47 9.34
C ASN A 228 -10.46 -15.81 10.34
N GLU A 229 -11.36 -16.58 10.89
CA GLU A 229 -12.21 -16.13 11.99
C GLU A 229 -11.40 -16.05 13.29
N ASN A 230 -11.75 -15.10 14.15
CA ASN A 230 -11.21 -14.95 15.51
C ASN A 230 -9.69 -14.73 15.59
N ILE A 231 -9.10 -14.03 14.62
CA ILE A 231 -7.71 -13.61 14.72
C ILE A 231 -7.58 -12.12 15.05
N LEU A 232 -6.51 -11.80 15.77
CA LEU A 232 -6.07 -10.43 16.00
C LEU A 232 -4.70 -10.23 15.35
N ILE A 233 -4.60 -9.32 14.39
CA ILE A 233 -3.34 -8.96 13.76
C ILE A 233 -2.90 -7.60 14.29
N ASN A 234 -1.68 -7.51 14.80
CA ASN A 234 -1.07 -6.27 15.25
C ASN A 234 0.15 -5.95 14.38
N CYS A 235 0.11 -4.82 13.69
CA CYS A 235 1.25 -4.35 12.92
C CYS A 235 2.27 -3.70 13.86
N ALA A 236 3.48 -4.26 13.93
CA ALA A 236 4.59 -3.65 14.65
C ALA A 236 5.11 -2.42 13.89
N ARG A 237 5.48 -1.38 14.65
CA ARG A 237 6.12 -0.14 14.13
C ARG A 237 7.59 -0.35 13.82
#